data_67011e76002aec67453afc392e825779
#
_entry.id   67011e76002aec67453afc392e825779
#
_cell.length_a   1.000
_cell.length_b   1.000
_cell.length_c   1.000
_cell.angle_alpha   90.00
_cell.angle_beta   90.00
_cell.angle_gamma   90.00
#
_symmetry.space_group_name_H-M   'P 1'
#
loop_
_entity.id
_entity.type
_entity.pdbx_description
1 polymer ?
#
loop_
_entity_poly.entity_id
_entity_poly.type
_entity_poly.pdbx_seq_one_letter_code
_entity_poly.pdbx_strand_id
1 'polypeptide(L)'
;MVFSNKSLLYIIAIFFASFTTLSFANLTDTLPVKSELNAVETKVLSEEEINKEKIDEFKAHHVRDAHEFSLLEDEKSGTHYGFPLPIIIWDDAVHIFSSSKFEHGHAVAESNGSFYRLGHNEKIYKVDGANGELTGDEHHPTNKQVLDFSITKSVLMLMVTAFLMFFIFSGLAKSYAKNGSIATGIGRFFEPIVLYVRDEIAIPNIGEKHYKRYMSFLLTIFFFVWFLNIFGLTPLGINVTGNIAITAALGIITFLITTFTANKNYWGHIFWMPGVPTPMKIILAPIELLGIFIKPFALMIRLYANMIAGHIVVMSLLALIFIFKSFGMGVFSFLLTFVISIIEILVAALQAYIFTMLAALYFGSAVEEHHHEEAHA
;
A
#
# COMPACT_ATOMS: atom_id res chain seq x y z
N MET A 1 -20.58 -0.06 24.55
CA MET A 1 -19.39 -0.91 24.30
C MET A 1 -18.18 0.02 24.30
N VAL A 2 -17.43 0.05 25.41
CA VAL A 2 -16.30 1.00 25.57
C VAL A 2 -15.10 0.38 24.91
N PHE A 3 -14.71 0.88 23.73
CA PHE A 3 -13.39 0.57 23.18
C PHE A 3 -12.34 1.09 24.18
N SER A 4 -11.55 0.21 24.75
CA SER A 4 -10.41 0.63 25.53
C SER A 4 -9.46 1.36 24.58
N ASN A 5 -9.25 2.66 24.78
CA ASN A 5 -8.31 3.50 24.02
C ASN A 5 -6.91 2.86 23.92
N LYS A 6 -6.56 1.99 24.87
CA LYS A 6 -5.28 1.28 24.91
C LYS A 6 -5.17 0.20 23.82
N SER A 7 -6.23 -0.55 23.54
CA SER A 7 -6.19 -1.60 22.52
C SER A 7 -6.04 -1.05 21.10
N LEU A 8 -6.71 0.08 20.80
CA LEU A 8 -6.57 0.76 19.51
C LEU A 8 -5.17 1.37 19.35
N LEU A 9 -4.64 1.98 20.41
CA LEU A 9 -3.27 2.52 20.44
C LEU A 9 -2.20 1.42 20.24
N TYR A 10 -2.38 0.25 20.86
CA TYR A 10 -1.45 -0.88 20.67
C TYR A 10 -1.50 -1.44 19.23
N ILE A 11 -2.68 -1.56 18.64
CA ILE A 11 -2.82 -2.04 17.26
C ILE A 11 -2.19 -1.03 16.28
N ILE A 12 -2.43 0.26 16.48
CA ILE A 12 -1.81 1.33 15.68
C ILE A 12 -0.30 1.35 15.88
N ALA A 13 0.21 1.20 17.11
CA ALA A 13 1.64 1.16 17.40
C ALA A 13 2.33 -0.07 16.80
N ILE A 14 1.72 -1.25 16.87
CA ILE A 14 2.23 -2.48 16.23
C ILE A 14 2.18 -2.34 14.71
N PHE A 15 1.14 -1.72 14.17
CA PHE A 15 1.00 -1.43 12.76
C PHE A 15 2.12 -0.50 12.26
N PHE A 16 2.43 0.57 13.00
CA PHE A 16 3.54 1.48 12.69
C PHE A 16 4.91 0.83 12.85
N ALA A 17 5.12 0.05 13.91
CA ALA A 17 6.39 -0.63 14.16
C ALA A 17 6.71 -1.68 13.07
N SER A 18 5.69 -2.37 12.54
CA SER A 18 5.90 -3.34 11.45
C SER A 18 6.15 -2.66 10.09
N PHE A 19 5.65 -1.44 9.88
CA PHE A 19 5.95 -0.68 8.66
C PHE A 19 7.39 -0.21 8.57
N THR A 20 7.99 0.20 9.68
CA THR A 20 9.40 0.62 9.71
C THR A 20 10.36 -0.53 9.43
N THR A 21 9.98 -1.78 9.74
CA THR A 21 10.82 -2.96 9.49
C THR A 21 10.66 -3.54 8.09
N LEU A 22 9.53 -3.31 7.41
CA LEU A 22 9.25 -3.84 6.07
C LEU A 22 9.70 -2.94 4.93
N SER A 23 10.07 -1.69 5.19
CA SER A 23 10.77 -0.84 4.22
C SER A 23 12.13 -1.44 3.77
N PHE A 24 12.63 -2.47 4.47
CA PHE A 24 13.84 -3.22 4.14
C PHE A 24 13.69 -4.24 3.02
N ALA A 25 12.49 -4.70 2.71
CA ALA A 25 12.30 -5.69 1.66
C ALA A 25 12.10 -4.98 0.32
N ASN A 26 13.19 -4.59 -0.32
CA ASN A 26 13.21 -4.28 -1.75
C ASN A 26 12.90 -5.56 -2.56
N LEU A 27 11.63 -5.98 -2.53
CA LEU A 27 11.15 -7.12 -3.31
C LEU A 27 10.82 -6.76 -4.77
N THR A 28 11.27 -5.58 -5.23
CA THR A 28 11.01 -5.10 -6.59
C THR A 28 11.96 -5.66 -7.66
N ASP A 29 12.93 -6.50 -7.29
CA ASP A 29 13.95 -6.99 -8.24
C ASP A 29 13.64 -8.32 -8.91
N THR A 30 12.43 -8.86 -8.85
CA THR A 30 12.15 -10.20 -9.38
C THR A 30 11.05 -10.30 -10.45
N LEU A 31 10.97 -9.35 -11.37
CA LEU A 31 10.36 -9.63 -12.65
C LEU A 31 11.37 -9.28 -13.76
N PRO A 32 11.94 -10.28 -14.46
CA PRO A 32 12.81 -9.99 -15.57
C PRO A 32 11.98 -9.47 -16.75
N VAL A 33 11.91 -8.16 -16.91
CA VAL A 33 11.64 -7.59 -18.23
C VAL A 33 12.92 -7.78 -19.01
N LYS A 34 12.91 -8.75 -19.91
CA LYS A 34 13.96 -8.95 -20.90
C LYS A 34 14.23 -7.66 -21.66
N SER A 35 15.30 -6.97 -21.30
CA SER A 35 15.92 -5.97 -22.15
C SER A 35 17.06 -6.62 -22.91
N GLU A 36 16.73 -7.31 -24.01
CA GLU A 36 17.67 -7.47 -25.10
C GLU A 36 17.42 -6.33 -26.07
N LEU A 37 18.34 -5.38 -26.08
CA LEU A 37 18.69 -4.63 -27.29
C LEU A 37 20.00 -3.85 -27.06
N ASN A 38 21.11 -4.55 -27.24
CA ASN A 38 22.35 -3.93 -27.62
C ASN A 38 22.30 -3.64 -29.13
N ALA A 39 22.22 -2.37 -29.48
CA ALA A 39 22.85 -1.83 -30.70
C ALA A 39 22.79 -0.32 -30.63
N VAL A 40 23.95 0.31 -30.51
CA VAL A 40 24.15 1.74 -30.74
C VAL A 40 23.86 1.99 -32.22
N GLU A 41 22.62 2.35 -32.53
CA GLU A 41 22.27 3.14 -33.70
C GLU A 41 21.65 4.44 -33.19
N THR A 42 22.29 5.54 -33.51
CA THR A 42 21.75 6.89 -33.32
C THR A 42 20.53 7.04 -34.22
N LYS A 43 19.41 6.48 -33.81
CA LYS A 43 18.13 6.64 -34.46
C LYS A 43 17.59 8.00 -34.06
N VAL A 44 17.45 8.87 -35.04
CA VAL A 44 16.65 10.10 -34.86
C VAL A 44 15.23 9.65 -34.58
N LEU A 45 14.86 9.64 -33.29
CA LEU A 45 13.50 9.28 -32.84
C LEU A 45 12.49 10.27 -33.48
N SER A 46 11.40 9.75 -33.96
CA SER A 46 10.30 10.59 -34.44
C SER A 46 9.73 11.42 -33.27
N GLU A 47 9.11 12.58 -33.56
CA GLU A 47 8.45 13.39 -32.51
C GLU A 47 7.42 12.57 -31.71
N GLU A 48 6.80 11.58 -32.31
CA GLU A 48 5.87 10.67 -31.65
C GLU A 48 6.57 9.72 -30.68
N GLU A 49 7.74 9.20 -31.04
CA GLU A 49 8.55 8.34 -30.16
C GLU A 49 9.10 9.12 -28.97
N ILE A 50 9.57 10.34 -29.17
CA ILE A 50 10.03 11.25 -28.11
C ILE A 50 8.90 11.61 -27.14
N ASN A 51 7.72 11.89 -27.66
CA ASN A 51 6.55 12.19 -26.83
C ASN A 51 6.09 10.96 -26.04
N LYS A 52 6.16 9.77 -26.64
CA LYS A 52 5.82 8.52 -25.96
C LYS A 52 6.80 8.21 -24.83
N GLU A 53 8.09 8.37 -25.08
CA GLU A 53 9.14 8.15 -24.09
C GLU A 53 8.99 9.11 -22.90
N LYS A 54 8.78 10.40 -23.15
CA LYS A 54 8.48 11.39 -22.09
C LYS A 54 7.24 11.06 -21.28
N ILE A 55 6.19 10.54 -21.91
CA ILE A 55 4.96 10.14 -21.21
C ILE A 55 5.18 8.90 -20.35
N ASP A 56 5.95 7.93 -20.84
CA ASP A 56 6.26 6.73 -20.08
C ASP A 56 7.21 7.03 -18.92
N GLU A 57 8.16 7.95 -19.08
CA GLU A 57 9.01 8.48 -18.03
C GLU A 57 8.19 9.25 -16.98
N PHE A 58 7.28 10.13 -17.40
CA PHE A 58 6.37 10.86 -16.52
C PHE A 58 5.50 9.90 -15.69
N LYS A 59 4.94 8.84 -16.32
CA LYS A 59 4.17 7.82 -15.61
C LYS A 59 5.03 7.08 -14.59
N ALA A 60 6.25 6.68 -14.98
CA ALA A 60 7.16 5.96 -14.10
C ALA A 60 7.55 6.81 -12.89
N HIS A 61 7.87 8.09 -13.09
CA HIS A 61 8.21 9.03 -12.02
C HIS A 61 7.03 9.27 -11.05
N HIS A 62 5.82 9.37 -11.58
CA HIS A 62 4.61 9.61 -10.76
C HIS A 62 4.23 8.42 -9.85
N VAL A 63 4.54 7.20 -10.30
CA VAL A 63 4.24 5.97 -9.54
C VAL A 63 5.30 5.66 -8.49
N ARG A 64 6.54 6.19 -8.64
CA ARG A 64 7.64 5.95 -7.69
C ARG A 64 7.42 6.68 -6.37
N ASP A 65 8.00 6.12 -5.30
CA ASP A 65 7.93 6.67 -3.94
C ASP A 65 9.07 7.67 -3.71
N ALA A 66 8.81 8.94 -3.96
CA ALA A 66 9.81 10.01 -3.88
C ALA A 66 10.07 10.48 -2.44
N HIS A 67 11.29 11.01 -2.21
CA HIS A 67 11.74 11.61 -0.94
C HIS A 67 11.32 13.07 -0.78
N GLU A 68 10.49 13.58 -1.68
CA GLU A 68 9.91 14.92 -1.60
C GLU A 68 8.42 14.86 -1.90
N PHE A 69 7.70 15.79 -1.35
CA PHE A 69 6.27 15.92 -1.58
C PHE A 69 6.04 17.03 -2.61
N SER A 70 5.90 16.65 -3.89
CA SER A 70 5.59 17.58 -4.97
C SER A 70 4.08 17.65 -5.20
N LEU A 71 3.52 18.86 -5.23
CA LEU A 71 2.11 19.12 -5.53
C LEU A 71 1.90 19.43 -7.01
N LEU A 72 2.74 20.30 -7.57
CA LEU A 72 2.66 20.77 -8.95
C LEU A 72 4.07 21.09 -9.41
N GLU A 73 4.36 20.79 -10.66
CA GLU A 73 5.57 21.18 -11.37
C GLU A 73 5.18 22.06 -12.54
N ASP A 74 5.77 23.26 -12.61
CA ASP A 74 5.62 24.13 -13.76
C ASP A 74 6.79 23.94 -14.71
N GLU A 75 6.59 23.14 -15.75
CA GLU A 75 7.62 22.85 -16.77
C GLU A 75 8.19 24.10 -17.44
N LYS A 76 7.48 25.24 -17.43
CA LYS A 76 7.93 26.47 -18.09
C LYS A 76 8.87 27.30 -17.24
N SER A 77 8.68 27.29 -15.92
CA SER A 77 9.48 28.07 -14.97
C SER A 77 10.48 27.20 -14.22
N GLY A 78 10.43 25.88 -14.32
CA GLY A 78 11.24 24.96 -13.52
C GLY A 78 10.96 25.05 -12.02
N THR A 79 9.79 25.61 -11.64
CA THR A 79 9.44 25.82 -10.23
C THR A 79 8.65 24.62 -9.73
N HIS A 80 9.22 23.88 -8.78
CA HIS A 80 8.56 22.79 -8.08
C HIS A 80 7.83 23.33 -6.85
N TYR A 81 6.51 23.19 -6.83
CA TYR A 81 5.68 23.50 -5.67
C TYR A 81 5.55 22.26 -4.79
N GLY A 82 6.36 22.20 -3.74
CA GLY A 82 6.38 21.07 -2.83
C GLY A 82 7.10 21.44 -1.53
N PHE A 83 7.24 20.46 -0.65
CA PHE A 83 8.06 20.59 0.54
C PHE A 83 8.99 19.39 0.68
N PRO A 84 10.22 19.63 1.15
CA PRO A 84 11.19 18.57 1.34
C PRO A 84 10.80 17.71 2.54
N LEU A 85 11.07 16.41 2.44
CA LEU A 85 10.86 15.45 3.51
C LEU A 85 12.18 15.15 4.25
N PRO A 86 12.11 14.73 5.52
CA PRO A 86 13.30 14.35 6.27
C PRO A 86 13.84 13.01 5.77
N ILE A 87 15.13 13.00 5.44
CA ILE A 87 15.88 11.81 5.07
C ILE A 87 16.58 11.26 6.30
N ILE A 88 16.42 9.98 6.53
CA ILE A 88 17.01 9.22 7.63
C ILE A 88 17.68 7.99 7.02
N ILE A 89 19.00 7.97 6.96
CA ILE A 89 19.76 6.86 6.40
C ILE A 89 20.73 6.28 7.44
N TRP A 90 21.04 5.01 7.28
CA TRP A 90 22.02 4.30 8.09
C TRP A 90 23.19 3.84 7.21
N ASP A 91 24.35 4.43 7.46
CA ASP A 91 25.63 4.05 6.86
C ASP A 91 26.73 4.28 7.91
N ASP A 92 27.14 3.22 8.62
CA ASP A 92 28.03 3.25 9.78
C ASP A 92 27.48 4.08 10.97
N ALA A 93 26.71 5.13 10.72
CA ALA A 93 26.01 5.99 11.68
C ALA A 93 24.64 6.41 11.13
N VAL A 94 23.80 6.97 12.00
CA VAL A 94 22.53 7.60 11.57
C VAL A 94 22.84 8.98 11.00
N HIS A 95 22.40 9.23 9.77
CA HIS A 95 22.46 10.53 9.12
C HIS A 95 21.03 11.07 8.93
N ILE A 96 20.78 12.29 9.40
CA ILE A 96 19.47 12.95 9.28
C ILE A 96 19.67 14.30 8.61
N PHE A 97 18.97 14.50 7.49
CA PHE A 97 19.00 15.78 6.75
C PHE A 97 17.72 15.95 5.91
N SER A 98 17.54 17.12 5.32
CA SER A 98 16.40 17.40 4.44
C SER A 98 16.66 16.92 3.02
N SER A 99 15.63 16.41 2.33
CA SER A 99 15.71 16.04 0.91
C SER A 99 16.06 17.20 -0.01
N SER A 100 15.85 18.44 0.43
CA SER A 100 16.26 19.65 -0.29
C SER A 100 17.75 19.69 -0.64
N LYS A 101 18.61 18.97 0.09
CA LYS A 101 20.05 18.87 -0.21
C LYS A 101 20.35 18.11 -1.51
N PHE A 102 19.42 17.31 -1.99
CA PHE A 102 19.58 16.60 -3.26
C PHE A 102 19.20 17.43 -4.49
N GLU A 103 18.56 18.62 -4.30
CA GLU A 103 18.13 19.50 -5.40
C GLU A 103 17.43 18.69 -6.52
N HIS A 104 16.42 17.92 -6.16
CA HIS A 104 15.69 17.01 -7.06
C HIS A 104 16.56 15.92 -7.74
N GLY A 105 17.62 15.46 -7.05
CA GLY A 105 18.55 14.45 -7.55
C GLY A 105 19.76 14.99 -8.31
N HIS A 106 19.84 16.31 -8.53
CA HIS A 106 20.96 16.95 -9.25
C HIS A 106 22.18 17.20 -8.37
N ALA A 107 21.98 17.32 -7.04
CA ALA A 107 23.08 17.62 -6.11
C ALA A 107 23.46 16.41 -5.24
N VAL A 108 24.69 16.46 -4.74
CA VAL A 108 25.23 15.51 -3.76
C VAL A 108 25.01 16.08 -2.36
N ALA A 109 24.36 15.33 -1.50
CA ALA A 109 24.13 15.70 -0.11
C ALA A 109 25.32 15.28 0.76
N GLU A 110 25.89 16.23 1.49
CA GLU A 110 26.91 15.97 2.51
C GLU A 110 26.27 15.82 3.89
N SER A 111 26.67 14.78 4.60
CA SER A 111 26.30 14.56 6.01
C SER A 111 27.43 13.85 6.75
N ASN A 112 27.95 14.50 7.81
CA ASN A 112 29.02 13.96 8.67
C ASN A 112 30.27 13.49 7.90
N GLY A 113 30.67 14.20 6.84
CA GLY A 113 31.83 13.86 6.04
C GLY A 113 31.62 12.72 5.03
N SER A 114 30.42 12.18 4.92
CA SER A 114 30.01 11.24 3.88
C SER A 114 29.14 11.93 2.85
N PHE A 115 29.23 11.46 1.59
CA PHE A 115 28.54 12.05 0.46
C PHE A 115 27.53 11.06 -0.11
N TYR A 116 26.31 11.55 -0.39
CA TYR A 116 25.19 10.74 -0.85
C TYR A 116 24.55 11.37 -2.07
N ARG A 117 24.10 10.54 -3.00
CA ARG A 117 23.37 10.97 -4.20
C ARG A 117 22.10 10.17 -4.37
N LEU A 118 21.05 10.84 -4.80
CA LEU A 118 19.77 10.21 -5.14
C LEU A 118 19.86 9.67 -6.58
N GLY A 119 19.53 8.39 -6.77
CA GLY A 119 19.48 7.77 -8.10
C GLY A 119 18.12 8.01 -8.78
N HIS A 120 18.05 7.83 -10.10
CA HIS A 120 16.80 7.89 -10.86
C HIS A 120 15.76 6.87 -10.40
N ASN A 121 16.17 5.83 -9.68
CA ASN A 121 15.28 4.83 -9.05
C ASN A 121 14.78 5.24 -7.66
N GLU A 122 14.97 6.51 -7.27
CA GLU A 122 14.61 7.06 -5.94
C GLU A 122 15.36 6.40 -4.76
N LYS A 123 16.44 5.68 -5.02
CA LYS A 123 17.28 5.08 -3.97
C LYS A 123 18.51 5.96 -3.70
N ILE A 124 18.97 5.93 -2.44
CA ILE A 124 20.11 6.73 -2.00
C ILE A 124 21.38 5.88 -2.03
N TYR A 125 22.41 6.42 -2.68
CA TYR A 125 23.71 5.78 -2.87
C TYR A 125 24.82 6.61 -2.25
N LYS A 126 25.82 5.92 -1.67
CA LYS A 126 27.05 6.56 -1.22
C LYS A 126 27.96 6.86 -2.43
N VAL A 127 28.54 8.06 -2.46
CA VAL A 127 29.47 8.50 -3.52
C VAL A 127 30.79 9.00 -2.95
N ASP A 128 31.83 8.98 -3.75
CA ASP A 128 33.19 9.36 -3.35
C ASP A 128 33.43 10.88 -3.55
N GLY A 129 32.87 11.72 -2.66
CA GLY A 129 33.10 13.15 -2.64
C GLY A 129 31.96 14.01 -3.16
N ALA A 130 32.12 15.32 -3.06
CA ALA A 130 31.11 16.32 -3.39
C ALA A 130 30.66 16.34 -4.86
N ASN A 131 31.48 15.85 -5.77
CA ASN A 131 31.19 15.73 -7.20
C ASN A 131 31.08 14.26 -7.63
N GLY A 132 30.83 13.35 -6.68
CA GLY A 132 30.72 11.94 -6.97
C GLY A 132 29.54 11.63 -7.89
N GLU A 133 29.79 10.88 -8.95
CA GLU A 133 28.76 10.41 -9.87
C GLU A 133 28.33 8.99 -9.55
N LEU A 134 27.11 8.65 -9.96
CA LEU A 134 26.64 7.28 -9.93
C LEU A 134 27.32 6.51 -11.06
N THR A 135 27.95 5.38 -10.74
CA THR A 135 28.66 4.53 -11.70
C THR A 135 27.75 3.37 -12.13
N GLY A 136 27.75 3.04 -13.43
CA GLY A 136 26.93 1.98 -13.99
C GLY A 136 25.72 2.51 -14.77
N ASP A 137 24.67 1.71 -14.81
CA ASP A 137 23.42 2.06 -15.49
C ASP A 137 22.61 3.08 -14.65
N GLU A 138 21.95 4.04 -15.30
CA GLU A 138 21.13 5.06 -14.63
C GLU A 138 20.07 4.48 -13.70
N HIS A 139 19.51 3.32 -14.05
CA HIS A 139 18.50 2.62 -13.25
C HIS A 139 19.08 1.64 -12.22
N HIS A 140 20.33 1.19 -12.43
CA HIS A 140 21.01 0.22 -11.56
C HIS A 140 22.47 0.65 -11.29
N PRO A 141 22.67 1.73 -10.49
CA PRO A 141 24.02 2.14 -10.11
C PRO A 141 24.74 1.02 -9.35
N THR A 142 26.05 0.90 -9.59
CA THR A 142 26.92 -0.07 -8.89
C THR A 142 27.45 0.45 -7.57
N ASN A 143 27.17 1.72 -7.23
CA ASN A 143 27.54 2.34 -5.97
C ASN A 143 26.88 1.63 -4.78
N LYS A 144 27.52 1.73 -3.59
CA LYS A 144 26.96 1.15 -2.36
C LYS A 144 25.62 1.81 -2.01
N GLN A 145 24.54 1.05 -2.08
CA GLN A 145 23.22 1.50 -1.60
C GLN A 145 23.24 1.55 -0.07
N VAL A 146 22.73 2.62 0.51
CA VAL A 146 22.57 2.77 1.96
C VAL A 146 21.21 2.27 2.42
N LEU A 147 21.12 1.92 3.73
CA LEU A 147 19.84 1.58 4.32
C LEU A 147 19.02 2.84 4.57
N ASP A 148 17.87 2.91 3.93
CA ASP A 148 17.01 4.08 3.90
C ASP A 148 15.79 3.89 4.82
N PHE A 149 15.66 4.75 5.82
CA PHE A 149 14.53 4.86 6.75
C PHE A 149 13.78 6.18 6.59
N SER A 150 13.99 6.87 5.50
CA SER A 150 13.45 8.20 5.26
C SER A 150 11.92 8.20 5.27
N ILE A 151 11.37 9.36 5.58
CA ILE A 151 9.94 9.61 5.42
C ILE A 151 9.70 9.98 3.97
N THR A 152 9.26 9.00 3.18
CA THR A 152 8.85 9.20 1.77
C THR A 152 7.43 9.77 1.71
N LYS A 153 6.99 10.20 0.52
CA LYS A 153 5.61 10.68 0.30
C LYS A 153 4.55 9.63 0.72
N SER A 154 4.83 8.34 0.48
CA SER A 154 3.93 7.25 0.88
C SER A 154 3.85 7.09 2.41
N VAL A 155 4.99 7.14 3.11
CA VAL A 155 5.03 7.09 4.58
C VAL A 155 4.32 8.28 5.19
N LEU A 156 4.53 9.49 4.65
CA LEU A 156 3.81 10.69 5.09
C LEU A 156 2.30 10.50 4.97
N MET A 157 1.84 9.99 3.84
CA MET A 157 0.40 9.79 3.61
C MET A 157 -0.20 8.69 4.49
N LEU A 158 0.57 7.63 4.79
CA LEU A 158 0.21 6.64 5.81
C LEU A 158 0.00 7.31 7.18
N MET A 159 0.92 8.18 7.58
CA MET A 159 0.81 8.92 8.85
C MET A 159 -0.43 9.83 8.86
N VAL A 160 -0.65 10.61 7.80
CA VAL A 160 -1.82 11.47 7.65
C VAL A 160 -3.12 10.66 7.75
N THR A 161 -3.19 9.52 7.05
CA THR A 161 -4.35 8.62 7.10
C THR A 161 -4.58 8.07 8.51
N ALA A 162 -3.52 7.65 9.19
CA ALA A 162 -3.62 7.15 10.56
C ALA A 162 -4.09 8.22 11.54
N PHE A 163 -3.57 9.45 11.44
CA PHE A 163 -4.03 10.58 12.24
C PHE A 163 -5.50 10.92 11.95
N LEU A 164 -5.88 10.98 10.68
CA LEU A 164 -7.26 11.23 10.28
C LEU A 164 -8.21 10.19 10.89
N MET A 165 -7.87 8.90 10.76
CA MET A 165 -8.64 7.81 11.37
C MET A 165 -8.72 7.95 12.88
N PHE A 166 -7.60 8.26 13.55
CA PHE A 166 -7.58 8.46 15.00
C PHE A 166 -8.53 9.58 15.43
N PHE A 167 -8.53 10.71 14.73
CA PHE A 167 -9.44 11.83 15.05
C PHE A 167 -10.90 11.48 14.80
N ILE A 168 -11.22 10.86 13.66
CA ILE A 168 -12.59 10.46 13.31
C ILE A 168 -13.15 9.49 14.36
N PHE A 169 -12.41 8.39 14.63
CA PHE A 169 -12.91 7.35 15.54
C PHE A 169 -12.87 7.74 17.01
N SER A 170 -11.91 8.59 17.42
CA SER A 170 -11.92 9.19 18.75
C SER A 170 -13.11 10.11 18.93
N GLY A 171 -13.45 10.90 17.89
CA GLY A 171 -14.65 11.73 17.87
C GLY A 171 -15.94 10.91 17.96
N LEU A 172 -16.02 9.81 17.20
CA LEU A 172 -17.15 8.87 17.23
C LEU A 172 -17.30 8.24 18.64
N ALA A 173 -16.21 7.75 19.22
CA ALA A 173 -16.21 7.15 20.55
C ALA A 173 -16.66 8.15 21.65
N LYS A 174 -16.16 9.40 21.59
CA LYS A 174 -16.59 10.46 22.50
C LYS A 174 -18.06 10.81 22.32
N SER A 175 -18.58 10.80 21.08
CA SER A 175 -19.99 11.05 20.78
C SER A 175 -20.89 10.02 21.45
N TYR A 176 -20.55 8.73 21.37
CA TYR A 176 -21.29 7.67 22.05
C TYR A 176 -21.25 7.81 23.59
N ALA A 177 -20.11 8.14 24.14
CA ALA A 177 -19.96 8.32 25.58
C ALA A 177 -20.82 9.49 26.12
N LYS A 178 -20.99 10.56 25.32
CA LYS A 178 -21.72 11.77 25.72
C LYS A 178 -23.24 11.65 25.50
N ASN A 179 -23.67 11.00 24.40
CA ASN A 179 -25.04 11.06 23.94
C ASN A 179 -25.80 9.70 24.07
N GLY A 180 -25.28 8.76 24.85
CA GLY A 180 -25.97 7.51 25.18
C GLY A 180 -26.27 6.63 23.95
N SER A 181 -25.25 6.23 23.20
CA SER A 181 -25.31 5.34 22.04
C SER A 181 -25.82 5.96 20.73
N ILE A 182 -25.96 7.27 20.65
CA ILE A 182 -26.33 7.97 19.40
C ILE A 182 -25.12 8.78 18.90
N ALA A 183 -24.66 8.49 17.69
CA ALA A 183 -23.60 9.24 17.06
C ALA A 183 -24.09 10.64 16.63
N THR A 184 -23.26 11.67 16.83
CA THR A 184 -23.53 13.03 16.39
C THR A 184 -22.38 13.58 15.54
N GLY A 185 -22.67 14.57 14.70
CA GLY A 185 -21.68 15.17 13.81
C GLY A 185 -21.12 14.20 12.77
N ILE A 186 -19.81 14.25 12.51
CA ILE A 186 -19.11 13.40 11.53
C ILE A 186 -19.27 11.91 11.87
N GLY A 187 -19.37 11.57 13.17
CA GLY A 187 -19.60 10.20 13.61
C GLY A 187 -20.86 9.57 13.04
N ARG A 188 -21.93 10.36 12.85
CA ARG A 188 -23.20 9.87 12.28
C ARG A 188 -23.06 9.36 10.83
N PHE A 189 -22.12 9.91 10.07
CA PHE A 189 -21.83 9.45 8.72
C PHE A 189 -21.11 8.08 8.73
N PHE A 190 -20.17 7.88 9.66
CA PHE A 190 -19.38 6.65 9.72
C PHE A 190 -20.08 5.52 10.48
N GLU A 191 -21.06 5.82 11.34
CA GLU A 191 -21.79 4.82 12.12
C GLU A 191 -22.44 3.72 11.28
N PRO A 192 -23.19 4.02 10.19
CA PRO A 192 -23.79 2.99 9.34
C PRO A 192 -22.74 2.04 8.74
N ILE A 193 -21.57 2.56 8.38
CA ILE A 193 -20.48 1.76 7.80
C ILE A 193 -19.85 0.85 8.86
N VAL A 194 -19.66 1.36 10.08
CA VAL A 194 -19.16 0.56 11.21
C VAL A 194 -20.13 -0.58 11.54
N LEU A 195 -21.44 -0.29 11.55
CA LEU A 195 -22.48 -1.29 11.76
C LEU A 195 -22.50 -2.31 10.61
N TYR A 196 -22.38 -1.86 9.38
CA TYR A 196 -22.29 -2.74 8.22
C TYR A 196 -21.09 -3.70 8.32
N VAL A 197 -19.90 -3.23 8.66
CA VAL A 197 -18.72 -4.08 8.86
C VAL A 197 -18.95 -5.09 9.99
N ARG A 198 -19.65 -4.68 11.05
CA ARG A 198 -20.00 -5.59 12.16
C ARG A 198 -21.00 -6.66 11.74
N ASP A 199 -22.12 -6.23 11.16
CA ASP A 199 -23.31 -7.09 10.99
C ASP A 199 -23.21 -7.95 9.72
N GLU A 200 -22.62 -7.43 8.65
CA GLU A 200 -22.53 -8.10 7.36
C GLU A 200 -21.17 -8.80 7.12
N ILE A 201 -20.11 -8.38 7.83
CA ILE A 201 -18.78 -8.95 7.62
C ILE A 201 -18.32 -9.74 8.87
N ALA A 202 -18.26 -9.09 10.04
CA ALA A 202 -17.61 -9.69 11.19
C ALA A 202 -18.44 -10.83 11.81
N ILE A 203 -19.72 -10.60 12.09
CA ILE A 203 -20.60 -11.58 12.74
C ILE A 203 -20.82 -12.82 11.86
N PRO A 204 -21.18 -12.69 10.56
CA PRO A 204 -21.44 -13.87 9.73
C PRO A 204 -20.22 -14.75 9.49
N ASN A 205 -19.02 -14.15 9.43
CA ASN A 205 -17.81 -14.90 9.08
C ASN A 205 -17.01 -15.41 10.28
N ILE A 206 -17.08 -14.73 11.44
CA ILE A 206 -16.29 -15.08 12.64
C ILE A 206 -17.19 -15.69 13.74
N GLY A 207 -18.50 -15.41 13.69
CA GLY A 207 -19.46 -15.82 14.70
C GLY A 207 -19.58 -14.84 15.87
N GLU A 208 -20.76 -14.84 16.53
CA GLU A 208 -21.09 -13.91 17.61
C GLU A 208 -20.15 -14.02 18.83
N LYS A 209 -19.58 -15.20 19.06
CA LYS A 209 -18.70 -15.48 20.21
C LYS A 209 -17.35 -14.79 20.09
N HIS A 210 -16.77 -14.75 18.87
CA HIS A 210 -15.37 -14.35 18.65
C HIS A 210 -15.20 -13.03 17.91
N TYR A 211 -16.21 -12.50 17.18
CA TYR A 211 -16.07 -11.30 16.35
C TYR A 211 -15.53 -10.08 17.09
N LYS A 212 -15.88 -9.92 18.37
CA LYS A 212 -15.46 -8.77 19.20
C LYS A 212 -13.94 -8.63 19.29
N ARG A 213 -13.21 -9.74 19.26
CA ARG A 213 -11.75 -9.78 19.34
C ARG A 213 -11.11 -9.19 18.09
N TYR A 214 -11.70 -9.44 16.92
CA TYR A 214 -11.15 -9.04 15.62
C TYR A 214 -11.76 -7.73 15.08
N MET A 215 -12.87 -7.28 15.66
CA MET A 215 -13.61 -6.12 15.17
C MET A 215 -12.75 -4.86 15.04
N SER A 216 -11.86 -4.60 16.00
CA SER A 216 -10.97 -3.44 15.96
C SER A 216 -10.03 -3.49 14.76
N PHE A 217 -9.47 -4.66 14.45
CA PHE A 217 -8.60 -4.85 13.30
C PHE A 217 -9.38 -4.72 11.98
N LEU A 218 -10.54 -5.38 11.88
CA LEU A 218 -11.38 -5.32 10.68
C LEU A 218 -11.81 -3.88 10.35
N LEU A 219 -12.23 -3.11 11.35
CA LEU A 219 -12.56 -1.69 11.16
C LEU A 219 -11.33 -0.88 10.74
N THR A 220 -10.19 -1.12 11.38
CA THR A 220 -8.96 -0.41 11.06
C THR A 220 -8.56 -0.67 9.61
N ILE A 221 -8.54 -1.92 9.16
CA ILE A 221 -8.10 -2.28 7.81
C ILE A 221 -9.10 -1.80 6.76
N PHE A 222 -10.40 -1.89 7.04
CA PHE A 222 -11.46 -1.40 6.15
C PHE A 222 -11.27 0.09 5.84
N PHE A 223 -11.25 0.93 6.87
CA PHE A 223 -11.14 2.36 6.69
C PHE A 223 -9.77 2.80 6.21
N PHE A 224 -8.71 2.11 6.63
CA PHE A 224 -7.36 2.40 6.21
C PHE A 224 -7.18 2.18 4.71
N VAL A 225 -7.57 1.01 4.20
CA VAL A 225 -7.53 0.70 2.77
C VAL A 225 -8.45 1.64 1.98
N TRP A 226 -9.65 1.92 2.50
CA TRP A 226 -10.58 2.80 1.84
C TRP A 226 -10.05 4.24 1.71
N PHE A 227 -9.55 4.82 2.80
CA PHE A 227 -8.97 6.17 2.77
C PHE A 227 -7.72 6.25 1.90
N LEU A 228 -6.80 5.29 1.99
CA LEU A 228 -5.60 5.28 1.16
C LEU A 228 -5.94 5.22 -0.33
N ASN A 229 -6.90 4.40 -0.71
CA ASN A 229 -7.34 4.30 -2.10
C ASN A 229 -8.03 5.61 -2.57
N ILE A 230 -8.87 6.22 -1.74
CA ILE A 230 -9.48 7.52 -2.06
C ILE A 230 -8.41 8.60 -2.20
N PHE A 231 -7.43 8.67 -1.30
CA PHE A 231 -6.34 9.64 -1.40
C PHE A 231 -5.49 9.42 -2.65
N GLY A 232 -5.27 8.16 -3.04
CA GLY A 232 -4.60 7.83 -4.29
C GLY A 232 -5.31 8.36 -5.54
N LEU A 233 -6.64 8.46 -5.51
CA LEU A 233 -7.45 9.00 -6.61
C LEU A 233 -7.50 10.54 -6.63
N THR A 234 -6.99 11.21 -5.58
CA THR A 234 -6.93 12.68 -5.56
C THR A 234 -5.83 13.20 -6.47
N PRO A 235 -5.90 14.48 -6.89
CA PRO A 235 -4.84 15.10 -7.72
C PRO A 235 -3.45 15.13 -7.07
N LEU A 236 -3.37 14.83 -5.76
CA LEU A 236 -2.10 14.69 -5.05
C LEU A 236 -1.27 13.51 -5.55
N GLY A 237 -1.87 12.59 -6.32
CA GLY A 237 -1.18 11.52 -7.04
C GLY A 237 -0.42 10.50 -6.17
N ILE A 238 -0.74 10.41 -4.87
CA ILE A 238 0.02 9.57 -3.94
C ILE A 238 -0.53 8.16 -3.94
N ASN A 239 0.05 7.33 -4.77
CA ASN A 239 -0.33 5.94 -4.91
C ASN A 239 0.29 5.04 -3.83
N VAL A 240 -0.16 5.19 -2.58
CA VAL A 240 0.38 4.44 -1.43
C VAL A 240 0.17 2.94 -1.58
N THR A 241 -1.02 2.51 -1.98
CA THR A 241 -1.37 1.09 -2.14
C THR A 241 -0.83 0.48 -3.44
N GLY A 242 -0.29 1.29 -4.34
CA GLY A 242 0.53 0.88 -5.47
C GLY A 242 1.99 0.57 -5.09
N ASN A 243 2.37 0.72 -3.82
CA ASN A 243 3.65 0.23 -3.31
C ASN A 243 3.47 -1.21 -2.80
N ILE A 244 4.17 -2.16 -3.43
CA ILE A 244 4.06 -3.59 -3.09
C ILE A 244 4.48 -3.89 -1.64
N ALA A 245 5.43 -3.14 -1.08
CA ALA A 245 5.87 -3.34 0.30
C ALA A 245 4.74 -3.02 1.29
N ILE A 246 3.95 -1.98 1.03
CA ILE A 246 2.83 -1.56 1.88
C ILE A 246 1.70 -2.59 1.83
N THR A 247 1.34 -3.04 0.61
CA THR A 247 0.29 -4.05 0.44
C THR A 247 0.72 -5.42 0.98
N ALA A 248 2.01 -5.77 0.85
CA ALA A 248 2.58 -6.95 1.46
C ALA A 248 2.52 -6.89 2.99
N ALA A 249 2.83 -5.75 3.60
CA ALA A 249 2.72 -5.55 5.04
C ALA A 249 1.29 -5.79 5.54
N LEU A 250 0.27 -5.26 4.86
CA LEU A 250 -1.14 -5.49 5.20
C LEU A 250 -1.51 -6.98 5.13
N GLY A 251 -1.08 -7.66 4.06
CA GLY A 251 -1.30 -9.10 3.90
C GLY A 251 -0.60 -9.94 4.97
N ILE A 252 0.67 -9.62 5.27
CA ILE A 252 1.47 -10.31 6.28
C ILE A 252 0.89 -10.10 7.69
N ILE A 253 0.47 -8.88 8.05
CA ILE A 253 -0.15 -8.62 9.35
C ILE A 253 -1.44 -9.44 9.51
N THR A 254 -2.29 -9.49 8.49
CA THR A 254 -3.48 -10.32 8.48
C THR A 254 -3.14 -11.79 8.67
N PHE A 255 -2.12 -12.28 7.96
CA PHE A 255 -1.61 -13.64 8.10
C PHE A 255 -1.08 -13.94 9.51
N LEU A 256 -0.28 -13.04 10.08
CA LEU A 256 0.26 -13.22 11.44
C LEU A 256 -0.87 -13.28 12.48
N ILE A 257 -1.84 -12.35 12.41
CA ILE A 257 -2.98 -12.36 13.32
C ILE A 257 -3.75 -13.69 13.19
N THR A 258 -4.04 -14.14 11.97
CA THR A 258 -4.72 -15.42 11.71
C THR A 258 -3.94 -16.58 12.34
N THR A 259 -2.64 -16.67 12.05
CA THR A 259 -1.78 -17.78 12.48
C THR A 259 -1.59 -17.84 14.00
N PHE A 260 -1.36 -16.68 14.65
CA PHE A 260 -1.15 -16.62 16.10
C PHE A 260 -2.46 -16.73 16.91
N THR A 261 -3.60 -16.46 16.31
CA THR A 261 -4.90 -16.61 17.00
C THR A 261 -5.59 -17.93 16.67
N ALA A 262 -5.01 -18.74 15.78
CA ALA A 262 -5.56 -20.02 15.35
C ALA A 262 -5.65 -21.04 16.48
N ASN A 263 -6.78 -21.72 16.54
CA ASN A 263 -7.06 -22.80 17.49
C ASN A 263 -6.33 -24.10 17.09
N LYS A 264 -6.25 -25.05 18.03
CA LYS A 264 -5.70 -26.38 17.75
C LYS A 264 -6.47 -27.12 16.64
N ASN A 265 -7.76 -26.87 16.53
CA ASN A 265 -8.62 -27.46 15.49
C ASN A 265 -8.23 -26.99 14.10
N TYR A 266 -7.88 -25.71 13.93
CA TYR A 266 -7.37 -25.14 12.70
C TYR A 266 -6.11 -25.87 12.20
N TRP A 267 -5.12 -26.03 13.07
CA TRP A 267 -3.89 -26.77 12.75
C TRP A 267 -4.15 -28.26 12.54
N GLY A 268 -5.08 -28.84 13.32
CA GLY A 268 -5.52 -30.21 13.13
C GLY A 268 -6.19 -30.42 11.77
N HIS A 269 -6.99 -29.47 11.29
CA HIS A 269 -7.60 -29.52 9.97
C HIS A 269 -6.56 -29.47 8.84
N ILE A 270 -5.55 -28.61 8.97
CA ILE A 270 -4.48 -28.47 7.97
C ILE A 270 -3.65 -29.75 7.85
N PHE A 271 -3.15 -30.28 8.98
CA PHE A 271 -2.26 -31.44 8.97
C PHE A 271 -2.99 -32.78 8.93
N TRP A 272 -4.19 -32.84 9.49
CA TRP A 272 -4.94 -34.08 9.65
C TRP A 272 -6.44 -33.89 9.51
N MET A 273 -6.88 -33.59 8.29
CA MET A 273 -8.28 -33.30 7.98
C MET A 273 -9.19 -34.46 8.43
N PRO A 274 -10.20 -34.22 9.30
CA PRO A 274 -11.14 -35.26 9.71
C PRO A 274 -12.01 -35.73 8.54
N GLY A 275 -12.45 -36.99 8.56
CA GLY A 275 -13.35 -37.52 7.53
C GLY A 275 -12.72 -37.94 6.20
N VAL A 276 -11.40 -37.79 6.03
CA VAL A 276 -10.69 -38.15 4.78
C VAL A 276 -9.86 -39.43 5.00
N PRO A 277 -9.79 -40.36 4.01
CA PRO A 277 -8.92 -41.53 4.05
C PRO A 277 -7.44 -41.17 4.20
N THR A 278 -6.69 -41.97 4.96
CA THR A 278 -5.27 -41.70 5.31
C THR A 278 -4.36 -41.39 4.11
N PRO A 279 -4.40 -42.10 2.97
CA PRO A 279 -3.55 -41.78 1.81
C PRO A 279 -3.84 -40.38 1.25
N MET A 280 -5.10 -39.96 1.26
CA MET A 280 -5.51 -38.68 0.74
C MET A 280 -5.06 -37.53 1.66
N LYS A 281 -5.00 -37.73 2.98
CA LYS A 281 -4.53 -36.73 3.95
C LYS A 281 -3.09 -36.31 3.67
N ILE A 282 -2.23 -37.24 3.30
CA ILE A 282 -0.81 -36.98 3.00
C ILE A 282 -0.67 -36.04 1.80
N ILE A 283 -1.58 -36.14 0.81
CA ILE A 283 -1.59 -35.27 -0.37
C ILE A 283 -2.23 -33.93 -0.06
N LEU A 284 -3.31 -33.91 0.72
CA LEU A 284 -4.04 -32.68 1.05
C LEU A 284 -3.25 -31.76 1.99
N ALA A 285 -2.51 -32.30 2.96
CA ALA A 285 -1.79 -31.48 3.95
C ALA A 285 -0.80 -30.47 3.33
N PRO A 286 0.06 -30.83 2.35
CA PRO A 286 0.89 -29.85 1.65
C PRO A 286 0.10 -28.80 0.89
N ILE A 287 -1.03 -29.18 0.28
CA ILE A 287 -1.88 -28.28 -0.50
C ILE A 287 -2.53 -27.25 0.45
N GLU A 288 -3.07 -27.72 1.59
CA GLU A 288 -3.69 -26.85 2.59
C GLU A 288 -2.65 -25.91 3.22
N LEU A 289 -1.43 -26.43 3.50
CA LEU A 289 -0.32 -25.63 3.98
C LEU A 289 0.08 -24.53 2.98
N LEU A 290 0.17 -24.85 1.70
CA LEU A 290 0.39 -23.84 0.64
C LEU A 290 -0.75 -22.82 0.59
N GLY A 291 -2.00 -23.26 0.80
CA GLY A 291 -3.17 -22.40 0.85
C GLY A 291 -3.05 -21.28 1.89
N ILE A 292 -2.45 -21.57 3.05
CA ILE A 292 -2.24 -20.57 4.11
C ILE A 292 -1.36 -19.40 3.62
N PHE A 293 -0.32 -19.70 2.82
CA PHE A 293 0.57 -18.68 2.26
C PHE A 293 -0.02 -17.97 1.05
N ILE A 294 -0.75 -18.68 0.20
CA ILE A 294 -1.37 -18.12 -1.01
C ILE A 294 -2.44 -17.08 -0.65
N LYS A 295 -3.20 -17.28 0.44
CA LYS A 295 -4.28 -16.38 0.84
C LYS A 295 -3.82 -14.93 1.07
N PRO A 296 -2.83 -14.63 1.94
CA PRO A 296 -2.33 -13.26 2.13
C PRO A 296 -1.64 -12.71 0.87
N PHE A 297 -0.97 -13.57 0.10
CA PHE A 297 -0.35 -13.17 -1.16
C PHE A 297 -1.40 -12.72 -2.20
N ALA A 298 -2.51 -13.42 -2.29
CA ALA A 298 -3.62 -13.03 -3.17
C ALA A 298 -4.26 -11.70 -2.75
N LEU A 299 -4.37 -11.43 -1.43
CA LEU A 299 -4.82 -10.13 -0.91
C LEU A 299 -3.88 -9.00 -1.29
N MET A 300 -2.58 -9.22 -1.12
CA MET A 300 -1.52 -8.26 -1.48
C MET A 300 -1.58 -7.90 -2.96
N ILE A 301 -1.52 -8.91 -3.84
CA ILE A 301 -1.50 -8.69 -5.29
C ILE A 301 -2.77 -7.99 -5.76
N ARG A 302 -3.94 -8.36 -5.24
CA ARG A 302 -5.20 -7.75 -5.64
C ARG A 302 -5.22 -6.25 -5.33
N LEU A 303 -4.79 -5.86 -4.10
CA LEU A 303 -4.75 -4.46 -3.70
C LEU A 303 -3.76 -3.67 -4.56
N TYR A 304 -2.56 -4.21 -4.75
CA TYR A 304 -1.50 -3.64 -5.55
C TYR A 304 -1.90 -3.47 -7.02
N ALA A 305 -2.38 -4.57 -7.66
CA ALA A 305 -2.68 -4.58 -9.08
C ALA A 305 -3.84 -3.64 -9.44
N ASN A 306 -4.92 -3.61 -8.64
CA ASN A 306 -6.04 -2.72 -8.90
C ASN A 306 -5.63 -1.26 -8.87
N MET A 307 -4.79 -0.88 -7.89
CA MET A 307 -4.38 0.52 -7.75
C MET A 307 -3.42 0.97 -8.85
N ILE A 308 -2.45 0.13 -9.22
CA ILE A 308 -1.54 0.45 -10.33
C ILE A 308 -2.29 0.49 -11.66
N ALA A 309 -3.15 -0.50 -11.92
CA ALA A 309 -3.90 -0.55 -13.17
C ALA A 309 -4.79 0.69 -13.35
N GLY A 310 -5.51 1.11 -12.30
CA GLY A 310 -6.33 2.31 -12.31
C GLY A 310 -5.52 3.56 -12.61
N HIS A 311 -4.43 3.77 -11.89
CA HIS A 311 -3.53 4.92 -12.11
C HIS A 311 -2.96 4.97 -13.52
N ILE A 312 -2.47 3.84 -14.05
CA ILE A 312 -1.91 3.77 -15.40
C ILE A 312 -2.98 4.10 -16.46
N VAL A 313 -4.21 3.61 -16.29
CA VAL A 313 -5.31 3.87 -17.22
C VAL A 313 -5.66 5.36 -17.24
N VAL A 314 -5.87 5.99 -16.07
CA VAL A 314 -6.20 7.43 -15.99
C VAL A 314 -5.07 8.27 -16.56
N MET A 315 -3.82 8.01 -16.21
CA MET A 315 -2.67 8.72 -16.77
C MET A 315 -2.53 8.55 -18.28
N SER A 316 -2.80 7.35 -18.80
CA SER A 316 -2.75 7.09 -20.24
C SER A 316 -3.83 7.86 -21.00
N LEU A 317 -5.03 7.98 -20.44
CA LEU A 317 -6.12 8.75 -21.03
C LEU A 317 -5.84 10.26 -21.01
N LEU A 318 -5.24 10.76 -19.94
CA LEU A 318 -4.81 12.16 -19.88
C LEU A 318 -3.69 12.43 -20.89
N ALA A 319 -2.72 11.53 -21.01
CA ALA A 319 -1.64 11.63 -21.99
C ALA A 319 -2.17 11.70 -23.45
N LEU A 320 -3.29 11.02 -23.74
CA LEU A 320 -3.92 11.05 -25.06
C LEU A 320 -4.31 12.47 -25.52
N ILE A 321 -4.69 13.35 -24.58
CA ILE A 321 -5.01 14.75 -24.84
C ILE A 321 -3.79 15.48 -25.41
N PHE A 322 -2.62 15.24 -24.84
CA PHE A 322 -1.36 15.88 -25.25
C PHE A 322 -0.82 15.33 -26.56
N ILE A 323 -1.05 14.03 -26.84
CA ILE A 323 -0.59 13.38 -28.07
C ILE A 323 -1.37 13.90 -29.28
N PHE A 324 -2.68 13.87 -29.23
CA PHE A 324 -3.52 14.17 -30.40
C PHE A 324 -3.73 15.66 -30.64
N LYS A 325 -3.53 16.52 -29.65
CA LYS A 325 -3.68 17.99 -29.74
C LYS A 325 -4.95 18.45 -30.49
N SER A 326 -5.99 17.62 -30.50
CA SER A 326 -7.26 17.84 -31.17
C SER A 326 -8.36 18.10 -30.14
N PHE A 327 -9.17 19.17 -30.38
CA PHE A 327 -10.26 19.51 -29.46
C PHE A 327 -11.26 18.35 -29.28
N GLY A 328 -11.61 17.65 -30.36
CA GLY A 328 -12.55 16.51 -30.32
C GLY A 328 -12.00 15.35 -29.46
N MET A 329 -10.73 15.01 -29.63
CA MET A 329 -10.06 13.98 -28.80
C MET A 329 -9.92 14.44 -27.34
N GLY A 330 -9.66 15.73 -27.10
CA GLY A 330 -9.60 16.27 -25.75
C GLY A 330 -10.92 16.09 -24.99
N VAL A 331 -12.05 16.45 -25.61
CA VAL A 331 -13.37 16.26 -25.00
C VAL A 331 -13.70 14.79 -24.78
N PHE A 332 -13.41 13.94 -25.75
CA PHE A 332 -13.63 12.49 -25.63
C PHE A 332 -12.80 11.87 -24.50
N SER A 333 -11.50 12.17 -24.46
CA SER A 333 -10.59 11.67 -23.42
C SER A 333 -10.98 12.17 -22.03
N PHE A 334 -11.37 13.43 -21.89
CA PHE A 334 -11.84 13.99 -20.63
C PHE A 334 -13.10 13.28 -20.11
N LEU A 335 -14.10 13.08 -21.01
CA LEU A 335 -15.34 12.39 -20.64
C LEU A 335 -15.05 10.94 -20.20
N LEU A 336 -14.19 10.25 -20.95
CA LEU A 336 -13.81 8.86 -20.62
C LEU A 336 -13.04 8.79 -19.29
N THR A 337 -12.08 9.70 -19.06
CA THR A 337 -11.35 9.81 -17.80
C THR A 337 -12.32 10.04 -16.63
N PHE A 338 -13.29 10.92 -16.79
CA PHE A 338 -14.31 11.20 -15.77
C PHE A 338 -15.12 9.95 -15.41
N VAL A 339 -15.59 9.20 -16.41
CA VAL A 339 -16.32 7.94 -16.19
C VAL A 339 -15.43 6.91 -15.48
N ILE A 340 -14.18 6.75 -15.90
CA ILE A 340 -13.25 5.82 -15.27
C ILE A 340 -12.95 6.23 -13.83
N SER A 341 -12.76 7.51 -13.54
CA SER A 341 -12.54 7.99 -12.16
C SER A 341 -13.72 7.66 -11.23
N ILE A 342 -14.95 7.70 -11.72
CA ILE A 342 -16.12 7.26 -10.95
C ILE A 342 -16.04 5.76 -10.66
N ILE A 343 -15.67 4.96 -11.67
CA ILE A 343 -15.49 3.51 -11.49
C ILE A 343 -14.38 3.22 -10.49
N GLU A 344 -13.28 3.96 -10.53
CA GLU A 344 -12.17 3.80 -9.58
C GLU A 344 -12.57 4.09 -8.13
N ILE A 345 -13.41 5.12 -7.89
CA ILE A 345 -13.95 5.39 -6.55
C ILE A 345 -14.78 4.19 -6.06
N LEU A 346 -15.59 3.60 -6.92
CA LEU A 346 -16.35 2.40 -6.59
C LEU A 346 -15.43 1.20 -6.31
N VAL A 347 -14.40 1.01 -7.14
CA VAL A 347 -13.39 -0.05 -6.95
C VAL A 347 -12.62 0.16 -5.65
N ALA A 348 -12.30 1.40 -5.27
CA ALA A 348 -11.65 1.73 -4.00
C ALA A 348 -12.47 1.25 -2.78
N ALA A 349 -13.78 1.49 -2.79
CA ALA A 349 -14.69 1.03 -1.75
C ALA A 349 -14.84 -0.51 -1.77
N LEU A 350 -15.01 -1.09 -2.95
CA LEU A 350 -15.10 -2.54 -3.14
C LEU A 350 -13.83 -3.25 -2.67
N GLN A 351 -12.66 -2.66 -2.89
CA GLN A 351 -11.38 -3.24 -2.48
C GLN A 351 -11.25 -3.29 -0.94
N ALA A 352 -11.67 -2.22 -0.24
CA ALA A 352 -11.71 -2.21 1.22
C ALA A 352 -12.68 -3.30 1.75
N TYR A 353 -13.84 -3.42 1.13
CA TYR A 353 -14.82 -4.47 1.45
C TYR A 353 -14.25 -5.88 1.25
N ILE A 354 -13.70 -6.17 0.06
CA ILE A 354 -13.17 -7.52 -0.26
C ILE A 354 -12.01 -7.88 0.66
N PHE A 355 -11.10 -6.93 0.92
CA PHE A 355 -9.97 -7.18 1.82
C PHE A 355 -10.47 -7.55 3.22
N THR A 356 -11.39 -6.76 3.76
CA THR A 356 -11.95 -6.97 5.10
C THR A 356 -12.77 -8.26 5.20
N MET A 357 -13.55 -8.57 4.18
CA MET A 357 -14.33 -9.80 4.08
C MET A 357 -13.44 -11.04 4.09
N LEU A 358 -12.38 -11.04 3.27
CA LEU A 358 -11.44 -12.17 3.24
C LEU A 358 -10.64 -12.28 4.55
N ALA A 359 -10.24 -11.16 5.17
CA ALA A 359 -9.62 -11.19 6.48
C ALA A 359 -10.56 -11.79 7.54
N ALA A 360 -11.84 -11.42 7.52
CA ALA A 360 -12.85 -11.97 8.43
C ALA A 360 -13.05 -13.47 8.22
N LEU A 361 -13.09 -13.95 6.97
CA LEU A 361 -13.13 -15.38 6.64
C LEU A 361 -11.91 -16.15 7.18
N TYR A 362 -10.73 -15.56 7.09
CA TYR A 362 -9.51 -16.19 7.62
C TYR A 362 -9.52 -16.25 9.14
N PHE A 363 -10.00 -15.21 9.81
CA PHE A 363 -10.17 -15.23 11.26
C PHE A 363 -11.25 -16.22 11.70
N GLY A 364 -12.37 -16.30 10.97
CA GLY A 364 -13.42 -17.28 11.23
C GLY A 364 -12.89 -18.71 11.16
N SER A 365 -12.20 -19.07 10.07
CA SER A 365 -11.59 -20.37 9.94
C SER A 365 -10.55 -20.69 11.03
N ALA A 366 -9.83 -19.66 11.53
CA ALA A 366 -8.82 -19.82 12.57
C ALA A 366 -9.42 -20.12 13.95
N VAL A 367 -10.67 -19.68 14.22
CA VAL A 367 -11.34 -19.83 15.53
C VAL A 367 -12.53 -20.79 15.50
N GLU A 368 -12.81 -21.42 14.37
CA GLU A 368 -13.89 -22.37 14.20
C GLU A 368 -13.78 -23.53 15.21
N GLU A 369 -14.84 -23.74 16.01
CA GLU A 369 -14.97 -24.86 16.94
C GLU A 369 -15.75 -25.97 16.23
N HIS A 370 -15.13 -27.10 15.92
CA HIS A 370 -15.89 -28.27 15.49
C HIS A 370 -16.74 -28.76 16.65
N HIS A 371 -18.04 -28.53 16.61
CA HIS A 371 -18.98 -29.31 17.40
C HIS A 371 -18.93 -30.73 16.86
N HIS A 372 -18.33 -31.66 17.62
CA HIS A 372 -18.61 -33.05 17.46
C HIS A 372 -20.10 -33.20 17.82
N GLU A 373 -20.98 -33.25 16.81
CA GLU A 373 -22.29 -33.88 17.01
C GLU A 373 -21.96 -35.31 17.45
N GLU A 374 -22.01 -35.56 18.73
CA GLU A 374 -22.19 -36.90 19.24
C GLU A 374 -23.50 -37.42 18.63
N ALA A 375 -23.34 -38.21 17.59
CA ALA A 375 -24.42 -39.03 17.09
C ALA A 375 -24.80 -39.97 18.24
N HIS A 376 -25.80 -39.57 19.02
CA HIS A 376 -26.51 -40.47 19.88
C HIS A 376 -27.24 -41.48 18.97
N ALA A 377 -26.65 -42.68 18.88
CA ALA A 377 -27.29 -43.87 18.39
C ALA A 377 -28.42 -44.29 19.34
#